data_3802d14472c9c8b39165cdcaf88ae6cb
#
_entry.id   3802d14472c9c8b39165cdcaf88ae6cb
#
_cell.length_a   1.000
_cell.length_b   1.000
_cell.length_c   1.000
_cell.angle_alpha   90.00
_cell.angle_beta   90.00
_cell.angle_gamma   90.00
#
_symmetry.space_group_name_H-M   'P 1'
#
loop_
_entity.id
_entity.type
_entity.pdbx_description
1 polymer ?
#
loop_
_entity_poly.entity_id
_entity_poly.type
_entity_poly.pdbx_seq_one_letter_code
_entity_poly.pdbx_strand_id
1 'polypeptide(L)'
;REGEPVALEYFTAGYNVFVLTYSVGERAKNFEPLCQLAATMAHVRKYADEWRIAKDKIAVSGFSAGGHLACSLGTLYNEEKFLKVWNRNEDIRPNAMVLSYPVITADEFAHKGSIKNVSASEEGTEEYAWFGLNNHVDATTPPTFLWHLATDTCVPVENSIAMARALSAEKVPFETVRVSSNLVTSLVPSSS
;
A
#
# COMPACT_ATOMS: atom_id res chain seq x y z
N ARG A 1 -13.80 -0.22 -5.40
CA ARG A 1 -15.01 0.32 -4.72
C ARG A 1 -14.68 1.59 -3.95
N GLU A 2 -13.53 1.65 -3.26
CA GLU A 2 -13.12 2.77 -2.41
C GLU A 2 -12.50 3.95 -3.21
N GLY A 3 -12.00 3.69 -4.41
CA GLY A 3 -11.18 4.64 -5.18
C GLY A 3 -11.85 5.99 -5.42
N GLU A 4 -13.01 6.02 -6.07
CA GLU A 4 -13.65 7.29 -6.45
C GLU A 4 -14.16 8.11 -5.26
N PRO A 5 -14.87 7.52 -4.25
CA PRO A 5 -15.30 8.29 -3.08
C PRO A 5 -14.15 8.92 -2.32
N VAL A 6 -13.07 8.17 -2.09
CA VAL A 6 -11.89 8.68 -1.38
C VAL A 6 -11.13 9.70 -2.23
N ALA A 7 -11.04 9.49 -3.55
CA ALA A 7 -10.46 10.46 -4.46
C ALA A 7 -11.18 11.81 -4.40
N LEU A 8 -12.51 11.81 -4.29
CA LEU A 8 -13.31 13.04 -4.17
C LEU A 8 -12.96 13.82 -2.89
N GLU A 9 -12.77 13.12 -1.76
CA GLU A 9 -12.39 13.75 -0.49
C GLU A 9 -10.99 14.41 -0.60
N TYR A 10 -10.01 13.72 -1.15
CA TYR A 10 -8.69 14.31 -1.40
C TYR A 10 -8.76 15.47 -2.39
N PHE A 11 -9.54 15.35 -3.44
CA PHE A 11 -9.71 16.41 -4.43
C PHE A 11 -10.33 17.66 -3.82
N THR A 12 -11.37 17.52 -3.01
CA THR A 12 -11.99 18.65 -2.27
C THR A 12 -11.06 19.27 -1.25
N ALA A 13 -10.11 18.51 -0.72
CA ALA A 13 -9.04 19.03 0.14
C ALA A 13 -7.90 19.72 -0.64
N GLY A 14 -7.98 19.82 -1.98
CA GLY A 14 -7.05 20.55 -2.82
C GLY A 14 -5.89 19.73 -3.40
N TYR A 15 -5.97 18.38 -3.33
CA TYR A 15 -4.98 17.51 -3.94
C TYR A 15 -5.30 17.19 -5.41
N ASN A 16 -4.26 16.99 -6.22
CA ASN A 16 -4.41 16.30 -7.49
C ASN A 16 -4.54 14.80 -7.21
N VAL A 17 -5.53 14.13 -7.77
CA VAL A 17 -5.81 12.73 -7.46
C VAL A 17 -5.91 11.90 -8.73
N PHE A 18 -5.29 10.73 -8.72
CA PHE A 18 -5.30 9.76 -9.80
C PHE A 18 -5.81 8.42 -9.25
N VAL A 19 -6.86 7.87 -9.86
CA VAL A 19 -7.39 6.56 -9.49
C VAL A 19 -6.87 5.52 -10.46
N LEU A 20 -6.08 4.58 -9.95
CA LEU A 20 -5.53 3.47 -10.74
C LEU A 20 -6.45 2.25 -10.68
N THR A 21 -6.88 1.78 -11.85
CA THR A 21 -7.42 0.43 -12.02
C THR A 21 -6.29 -0.50 -12.43
N TYR A 22 -6.05 -1.56 -11.66
CA TYR A 22 -4.93 -2.47 -11.84
C TYR A 22 -5.37 -3.94 -11.98
N SER A 23 -4.48 -4.78 -12.46
CA SER A 23 -4.71 -6.21 -12.66
C SER A 23 -4.89 -6.95 -11.33
N VAL A 24 -5.91 -7.82 -11.25
CA VAL A 24 -6.26 -8.60 -10.05
C VAL A 24 -6.42 -10.08 -10.36
N GLY A 25 -6.49 -10.92 -9.30
CA GLY A 25 -6.64 -12.36 -9.43
C GLY A 25 -5.44 -12.99 -10.14
N GLU A 26 -5.69 -13.89 -11.08
CA GLU A 26 -4.63 -14.60 -11.82
C GLU A 26 -3.69 -13.68 -12.62
N ARG A 27 -4.11 -12.46 -12.92
CA ARG A 27 -3.28 -11.45 -13.60
C ARG A 27 -2.43 -10.61 -12.66
N ALA A 28 -2.51 -10.84 -11.33
CA ALA A 28 -1.72 -10.11 -10.36
C ALA A 28 -0.27 -10.62 -10.22
N LYS A 29 0.07 -11.73 -10.84
CA LYS A 29 1.41 -12.36 -10.82
C LYS A 29 2.47 -11.58 -11.61
N ASN A 30 3.74 -11.94 -11.45
CA ASN A 30 4.87 -11.37 -12.19
C ASN A 30 5.00 -9.85 -12.02
N PHE A 31 4.66 -9.32 -10.86
CA PHE A 31 4.67 -7.88 -10.56
C PHE A 31 3.77 -7.02 -11.47
N GLU A 32 2.83 -7.61 -12.20
CA GLU A 32 1.99 -6.86 -13.15
C GLU A 32 1.29 -5.65 -12.51
N PRO A 33 0.60 -5.75 -11.34
CA PRO A 33 0.02 -4.57 -10.69
C PRO A 33 1.07 -3.54 -10.26
N LEU A 34 2.22 -4.01 -9.78
CA LEU A 34 3.29 -3.13 -9.34
C LEU A 34 3.91 -2.36 -10.51
N CYS A 35 4.10 -3.01 -11.67
CA CYS A 35 4.52 -2.35 -12.90
C CYS A 35 3.50 -1.29 -13.35
N GLN A 36 2.20 -1.58 -13.22
CA GLN A 36 1.14 -0.61 -13.57
C GLN A 36 1.17 0.61 -12.64
N LEU A 37 1.37 0.41 -11.33
CA LEU A 37 1.50 1.50 -10.37
C LEU A 37 2.81 2.29 -10.59
N ALA A 38 3.92 1.61 -10.82
CA ALA A 38 5.21 2.24 -11.14
C ALA A 38 5.13 3.07 -12.43
N ALA A 39 4.48 2.55 -13.48
CA ALA A 39 4.24 3.30 -14.71
C ALA A 39 3.38 4.55 -14.49
N THR A 40 2.36 4.45 -13.63
CA THR A 40 1.52 5.59 -13.24
C THR A 40 2.35 6.64 -12.49
N MET A 41 3.17 6.23 -11.53
CA MET A 41 4.06 7.12 -10.78
C MET A 41 5.04 7.84 -11.72
N ALA A 42 5.71 7.12 -12.60
CA ALA A 42 6.61 7.68 -13.60
C ALA A 42 5.90 8.68 -14.52
N HIS A 43 4.67 8.34 -14.94
CA HIS A 43 3.84 9.21 -15.79
C HIS A 43 3.47 10.50 -15.06
N VAL A 44 2.99 10.42 -13.82
CA VAL A 44 2.65 11.61 -13.01
C VAL A 44 3.88 12.50 -12.81
N ARG A 45 5.05 11.93 -12.49
CA ARG A 45 6.30 12.70 -12.36
C ARG A 45 6.74 13.37 -13.66
N LYS A 46 6.57 12.68 -14.80
CA LYS A 46 6.91 13.21 -16.12
C LYS A 46 6.10 14.45 -16.47
N TYR A 47 4.81 14.46 -16.18
CA TYR A 47 3.90 15.56 -16.48
C TYR A 47 3.63 16.51 -15.31
N ALA A 48 4.38 16.37 -14.21
CA ALA A 48 4.14 17.10 -12.98
C ALA A 48 4.18 18.62 -13.16
N ASP A 49 5.11 19.15 -13.98
CA ASP A 49 5.22 20.59 -14.24
C ASP A 49 4.00 21.11 -15.01
N GLU A 50 3.55 20.37 -16.02
CA GLU A 50 2.35 20.68 -16.81
C GLU A 50 1.08 20.66 -15.93
N TRP A 51 0.98 19.69 -15.05
CA TRP A 51 -0.19 19.51 -14.16
C TRP A 51 -0.07 20.26 -12.83
N ARG A 52 1.02 21.04 -12.64
CA ARG A 52 1.30 21.82 -11.42
C ARG A 52 1.37 20.94 -10.16
N ILE A 53 1.98 19.79 -10.28
CA ILE A 53 2.22 18.83 -9.20
C ILE A 53 3.62 19.02 -8.65
N ALA A 54 3.76 19.08 -7.33
CA ALA A 54 5.05 19.03 -6.65
C ALA A 54 5.65 17.62 -6.76
N LYS A 55 6.74 17.45 -7.51
CA LYS A 55 7.37 16.14 -7.78
C LYS A 55 7.85 15.43 -6.51
N ASP A 56 8.14 16.19 -5.48
CA ASP A 56 8.61 15.74 -4.18
C ASP A 56 7.48 15.51 -3.15
N LYS A 57 6.21 15.58 -3.58
CA LYS A 57 5.02 15.45 -2.73
C LYS A 57 3.96 14.53 -3.34
N ILE A 58 4.38 13.40 -3.88
CA ILE A 58 3.48 12.42 -4.48
C ILE A 58 3.35 11.23 -3.53
N ALA A 59 2.16 11.04 -2.98
CA ALA A 59 1.83 9.91 -2.13
C ALA A 59 1.09 8.83 -2.90
N VAL A 60 1.23 7.59 -2.45
CA VAL A 60 0.37 6.48 -2.87
C VAL A 60 -0.57 6.12 -1.73
N SER A 61 -1.82 5.81 -2.09
CA SER A 61 -2.84 5.38 -1.13
C SER A 61 -3.48 4.08 -1.59
N GLY A 62 -3.80 3.20 -0.64
CA GLY A 62 -4.44 1.94 -0.96
C GLY A 62 -5.16 1.28 0.22
N PHE A 63 -6.14 0.43 -0.11
CA PHE A 63 -7.04 -0.25 0.81
C PHE A 63 -6.92 -1.75 0.61
N SER A 64 -6.85 -2.55 1.67
CA SER A 64 -6.83 -4.02 1.60
C SER A 64 -5.74 -4.52 0.62
N ALA A 65 -6.09 -5.22 -0.45
CA ALA A 65 -5.16 -5.64 -1.50
C ALA A 65 -4.55 -4.44 -2.26
N GLY A 66 -5.27 -3.31 -2.41
CA GLY A 66 -4.72 -2.06 -2.93
C GLY A 66 -3.71 -1.43 -1.97
N GLY A 67 -3.89 -1.65 -0.66
CA GLY A 67 -2.90 -1.31 0.38
C GLY A 67 -1.61 -2.12 0.22
N HIS A 68 -1.72 -3.41 -0.12
CA HIS A 68 -0.56 -4.23 -0.49
C HIS A 68 0.17 -3.64 -1.70
N LEU A 69 -0.55 -3.28 -2.75
CA LEU A 69 0.04 -2.69 -3.94
C LEU A 69 0.74 -1.35 -3.66
N ALA A 70 0.10 -0.47 -2.89
CA ALA A 70 0.69 0.82 -2.50
C ALA A 70 1.96 0.61 -1.65
N CYS A 71 1.90 -0.31 -0.68
CA CYS A 71 3.03 -0.69 0.15
C CYS A 71 4.16 -1.32 -0.69
N SER A 72 3.81 -2.21 -1.64
CA SER A 72 4.79 -2.82 -2.55
C SER A 72 5.61 -1.76 -3.30
N LEU A 73 4.99 -0.69 -3.78
CA LEU A 73 5.77 0.36 -4.45
C LEU A 73 6.73 1.05 -3.49
N GLY A 74 6.34 1.29 -2.24
CA GLY A 74 7.18 1.96 -1.26
C GLY A 74 8.32 1.10 -0.68
N THR A 75 8.17 -0.24 -0.70
CA THR A 75 9.15 -1.16 -0.12
C THR A 75 9.96 -1.95 -1.14
N LEU A 76 9.44 -2.11 -2.37
CA LEU A 76 10.08 -2.94 -3.40
C LEU A 76 10.62 -2.11 -4.58
N TYR A 77 10.49 -0.78 -4.57
CA TYR A 77 10.87 0.07 -5.71
C TYR A 77 12.35 -0.05 -6.10
N ASN A 78 13.23 -0.43 -5.17
CA ASN A 78 14.67 -0.64 -5.34
C ASN A 78 15.10 -2.12 -5.22
N GLU A 79 14.16 -3.05 -5.03
CA GLU A 79 14.45 -4.47 -4.94
C GLU A 79 14.90 -5.06 -6.29
N GLU A 80 16.01 -5.78 -6.29
CA GLU A 80 16.62 -6.34 -7.51
C GLU A 80 15.62 -7.23 -8.28
N LYS A 81 14.81 -8.00 -7.56
CA LYS A 81 13.80 -8.89 -8.13
C LYS A 81 12.73 -8.14 -8.92
N PHE A 82 12.28 -7.02 -8.40
CA PHE A 82 11.33 -6.14 -9.08
C PHE A 82 12.00 -5.38 -10.24
N LEU A 83 13.18 -4.83 -10.02
CA LEU A 83 13.90 -4.05 -11.03
C LEU A 83 14.24 -4.84 -12.29
N LYS A 84 14.47 -6.15 -12.18
CA LYS A 84 14.64 -7.03 -13.36
C LYS A 84 13.40 -7.08 -14.26
N VAL A 85 12.20 -6.94 -13.67
CA VAL A 85 10.93 -6.92 -14.41
C VAL A 85 10.61 -5.51 -14.90
N TRP A 86 10.75 -4.52 -14.02
CA TRP A 86 10.50 -3.11 -14.34
C TRP A 86 11.43 -2.59 -15.44
N ASN A 87 12.72 -2.89 -15.36
CA ASN A 87 13.77 -2.62 -16.36
C ASN A 87 13.73 -1.20 -16.95
N ARG A 88 13.48 -0.19 -16.14
CA ARG A 88 13.44 1.24 -16.49
C ARG A 88 14.13 2.06 -15.40
N ASN A 89 14.54 3.30 -15.75
CA ASN A 89 15.31 4.18 -14.86
C ASN A 89 14.51 5.37 -14.32
N GLU A 90 13.18 5.34 -14.42
CA GLU A 90 12.36 6.41 -13.87
C GLU A 90 12.32 6.37 -12.34
N ASP A 91 12.24 7.54 -11.71
CA ASP A 91 12.00 7.64 -10.27
C ASP A 91 10.55 7.29 -9.97
N ILE A 92 10.37 6.12 -9.38
CA ILE A 92 9.06 5.56 -9.02
C ILE A 92 8.82 5.51 -7.51
N ARG A 93 9.81 5.92 -6.68
CA ARG A 93 9.66 5.92 -5.23
C ARG A 93 8.59 6.92 -4.81
N PRO A 94 7.53 6.54 -4.08
CA PRO A 94 6.57 7.51 -3.55
C PRO A 94 7.21 8.36 -2.44
N ASN A 95 6.68 9.55 -2.21
CA ASN A 95 7.16 10.42 -1.14
C ASN A 95 6.48 10.12 0.21
N ALA A 96 5.30 9.47 0.18
CA ALA A 96 4.60 8.97 1.35
C ALA A 96 3.65 7.82 0.98
N MET A 97 3.27 7.02 1.97
CA MET A 97 2.26 5.97 1.84
C MET A 97 1.09 6.22 2.79
N VAL A 98 -0.15 6.01 2.31
CA VAL A 98 -1.37 6.02 3.11
C VAL A 98 -2.03 4.66 2.97
N LEU A 99 -1.94 3.83 4.00
CA LEU A 99 -2.31 2.42 3.96
C LEU A 99 -3.52 2.16 4.87
N SER A 100 -4.64 1.80 4.28
CA SER A 100 -5.88 1.51 5.00
C SER A 100 -6.12 0.01 5.03
N TYR A 101 -6.15 -0.58 6.23
CA TYR A 101 -6.28 -2.03 6.48
C TYR A 101 -5.54 -2.88 5.44
N PRO A 102 -4.22 -2.59 5.22
CA PRO A 102 -3.45 -3.17 4.14
C PRO A 102 -3.15 -4.66 4.39
N VAL A 103 -3.11 -5.45 3.32
CA VAL A 103 -2.45 -6.76 3.35
C VAL A 103 -0.95 -6.54 3.35
N ILE A 104 -0.23 -7.06 4.34
CA ILE A 104 1.21 -6.83 4.51
C ILE A 104 1.98 -8.14 4.67
N THR A 105 1.55 -9.02 5.59
CA THR A 105 2.32 -10.20 5.98
C THR A 105 2.08 -11.38 5.04
N ALA A 106 3.05 -12.31 5.02
CA ALA A 106 2.94 -13.59 4.33
C ALA A 106 3.10 -14.77 5.32
N ASP A 107 2.78 -14.54 6.59
CA ASP A 107 2.82 -15.50 7.71
C ASP A 107 1.40 -15.98 8.10
N GLU A 108 1.21 -16.39 9.35
CA GLU A 108 -0.07 -16.85 9.89
C GLU A 108 -1.19 -15.80 9.83
N PHE A 109 -0.86 -14.52 9.76
CA PHE A 109 -1.82 -13.41 9.64
C PHE A 109 -2.05 -12.96 8.20
N ALA A 110 -1.47 -13.67 7.23
CA ALA A 110 -1.60 -13.34 5.82
C ALA A 110 -3.05 -13.40 5.33
N HIS A 111 -3.45 -12.44 4.51
CA HIS A 111 -4.61 -12.63 3.64
C HIS A 111 -4.20 -13.55 2.47
N LYS A 112 -4.32 -14.87 2.71
CA LYS A 112 -3.73 -15.93 1.87
C LYS A 112 -4.05 -15.80 0.39
N GLY A 113 -5.30 -15.47 0.05
CA GLY A 113 -5.71 -15.29 -1.35
C GLY A 113 -4.98 -14.16 -2.08
N SER A 114 -4.73 -13.03 -1.40
CA SER A 114 -3.98 -11.91 -1.97
C SER A 114 -2.52 -12.29 -2.21
N ILE A 115 -1.85 -12.87 -1.20
CA ILE A 115 -0.44 -13.25 -1.34
C ILE A 115 -0.26 -14.34 -2.38
N LYS A 116 -1.14 -15.35 -2.44
CA LYS A 116 -1.12 -16.38 -3.48
C LYS A 116 -1.25 -15.79 -4.89
N ASN A 117 -2.12 -14.80 -5.08
CA ASN A 117 -2.30 -14.15 -6.39
C ASN A 117 -1.04 -13.39 -6.85
N VAL A 118 -0.37 -12.66 -5.96
CA VAL A 118 0.81 -11.85 -6.34
C VAL A 118 2.08 -12.69 -6.44
N SER A 119 2.24 -13.71 -5.57
CA SER A 119 3.38 -14.61 -5.57
C SER A 119 3.29 -15.69 -6.66
N ALA A 120 2.06 -16.01 -7.09
CA ALA A 120 1.77 -17.20 -7.91
C ALA A 120 2.28 -18.51 -7.29
N SER A 121 2.38 -18.58 -5.96
CA SER A 121 2.99 -19.67 -5.21
C SER A 121 2.12 -20.09 -4.02
N GLU A 122 2.33 -21.33 -3.56
CA GLU A 122 1.61 -21.85 -2.40
C GLU A 122 2.22 -21.36 -1.09
N GLU A 123 1.38 -21.28 -0.05
CA GLU A 123 1.79 -20.97 1.32
C GLU A 123 2.94 -21.88 1.78
N GLY A 124 3.90 -21.32 2.51
CA GLY A 124 5.08 -22.03 3.01
C GLY A 124 6.26 -22.10 2.04
N THR A 125 6.13 -21.60 0.81
CA THR A 125 7.27 -21.47 -0.11
C THR A 125 8.02 -20.16 0.12
N GLU A 126 9.31 -20.13 -0.23
CA GLU A 126 10.12 -18.90 -0.16
C GLU A 126 9.54 -17.77 -1.03
N GLU A 127 9.01 -18.13 -2.21
CA GLU A 127 8.38 -17.19 -3.12
C GLU A 127 7.14 -16.53 -2.50
N TYR A 128 6.29 -17.31 -1.82
CA TYR A 128 5.13 -16.78 -1.08
C TYR A 128 5.59 -15.85 0.05
N ALA A 129 6.54 -16.30 0.87
CA ALA A 129 7.06 -15.55 2.01
C ALA A 129 7.73 -14.23 1.61
N TRP A 130 8.34 -14.18 0.42
CA TRP A 130 8.97 -12.99 -0.11
C TRP A 130 7.99 -11.81 -0.27
N PHE A 131 6.70 -12.06 -0.49
CA PHE A 131 5.68 -11.02 -0.59
C PHE A 131 5.17 -10.50 0.76
N GLY A 132 5.79 -10.90 1.87
CA GLY A 132 5.61 -10.27 3.18
C GLY A 132 6.34 -8.93 3.23
N LEU A 133 5.62 -7.84 2.99
CA LEU A 133 6.20 -6.51 2.75
C LEU A 133 6.88 -5.88 3.98
N ASN A 134 6.52 -6.30 5.18
CA ASN A 134 7.21 -5.91 6.41
C ASN A 134 8.68 -6.34 6.43
N ASN A 135 9.07 -7.34 5.64
CA ASN A 135 10.45 -7.83 5.53
C ASN A 135 11.32 -7.00 4.58
N HIS A 136 10.71 -6.10 3.80
CA HIS A 136 11.38 -5.23 2.83
C HIS A 136 11.45 -3.76 3.27
N VAL A 137 11.07 -3.49 4.50
CA VAL A 137 11.20 -2.14 5.06
C VAL A 137 12.67 -1.85 5.34
N ASP A 138 13.15 -0.73 4.83
CA ASP A 138 14.51 -0.22 5.08
C ASP A 138 14.49 1.30 5.34
N ALA A 139 15.65 1.90 5.58
CA ALA A 139 15.78 3.33 5.86
C ALA A 139 15.32 4.23 4.69
N THR A 140 15.13 3.69 3.48
CA THR A 140 14.66 4.41 2.30
C THR A 140 13.15 4.29 2.08
N THR A 141 12.46 3.46 2.88
CA THR A 141 11.00 3.33 2.85
C THR A 141 10.34 4.69 3.16
N PRO A 142 9.31 5.10 2.40
CA PRO A 142 8.68 6.39 2.61
C PRO A 142 7.95 6.52 3.96
N PRO A 143 7.80 7.74 4.51
CA PRO A 143 6.91 8.00 5.63
C PRO A 143 5.53 7.41 5.39
N THR A 144 4.94 6.78 6.43
CA THR A 144 3.76 5.94 6.26
C THR A 144 2.67 6.29 7.27
N PHE A 145 1.45 6.48 6.79
CA PHE A 145 0.25 6.51 7.62
C PHE A 145 -0.48 5.17 7.53
N LEU A 146 -0.79 4.58 8.68
CA LEU A 146 -1.51 3.30 8.80
C LEU A 146 -2.85 3.51 9.48
N TRP A 147 -3.93 2.98 8.90
CA TRP A 147 -5.23 2.92 9.53
C TRP A 147 -5.81 1.51 9.46
N HIS A 148 -6.32 1.00 10.59
CA HIS A 148 -6.88 -0.35 10.67
C HIS A 148 -7.92 -0.48 11.77
N LEU A 149 -9.01 -1.20 11.49
CA LEU A 149 -9.96 -1.62 12.53
C LEU A 149 -9.38 -2.79 13.33
N ALA A 150 -9.39 -2.67 14.66
CA ALA A 150 -8.91 -3.73 15.55
C ALA A 150 -9.70 -5.05 15.44
N THR A 151 -10.92 -4.98 14.93
CA THR A 151 -11.87 -6.10 14.79
C THR A 151 -12.05 -6.52 13.33
N ASP A 152 -11.12 -6.17 12.44
CA ASP A 152 -11.17 -6.61 11.05
C ASP A 152 -10.98 -8.14 10.98
N THR A 153 -11.98 -8.83 10.45
CA THR A 153 -11.99 -10.30 10.31
C THR A 153 -11.53 -10.77 8.94
N CYS A 154 -11.37 -9.85 7.98
CA CYS A 154 -10.92 -10.14 6.63
C CYS A 154 -9.40 -10.02 6.50
N VAL A 155 -8.86 -8.89 6.94
CA VAL A 155 -7.42 -8.66 7.04
C VAL A 155 -7.08 -8.44 8.51
N PRO A 156 -6.40 -9.39 9.18
CA PRO A 156 -6.05 -9.25 10.59
C PRO A 156 -5.23 -7.98 10.85
N VAL A 157 -5.55 -7.28 11.96
CA VAL A 157 -4.87 -6.02 12.34
C VAL A 157 -3.36 -6.21 12.54
N GLU A 158 -2.91 -7.44 12.76
CA GLU A 158 -1.52 -7.87 12.85
C GLU A 158 -0.71 -7.45 11.62
N ASN A 159 -1.33 -7.37 10.44
CA ASN A 159 -0.70 -6.84 9.23
C ASN A 159 -0.17 -5.42 9.43
N SER A 160 -1.01 -4.52 9.96
CA SER A 160 -0.59 -3.14 10.26
C SER A 160 0.37 -3.07 11.45
N ILE A 161 0.23 -3.94 12.43
CA ILE A 161 1.17 -4.01 13.57
C ILE A 161 2.56 -4.47 13.11
N ALA A 162 2.64 -5.48 12.24
CA ALA A 162 3.89 -5.96 11.67
C ALA A 162 4.59 -4.84 10.87
N MET A 163 3.83 -4.12 10.04
CA MET A 163 4.37 -2.98 9.27
C MET A 163 4.87 -1.87 10.20
N ALA A 164 4.10 -1.47 11.20
CA ALA A 164 4.50 -0.44 12.17
C ALA A 164 5.79 -0.82 12.92
N ARG A 165 5.94 -2.10 13.30
CA ARG A 165 7.16 -2.61 13.94
C ARG A 165 8.37 -2.53 13.01
N ALA A 166 8.21 -2.91 11.74
CA ALA A 166 9.28 -2.83 10.75
C ALA A 166 9.71 -1.37 10.50
N LEU A 167 8.75 -0.45 10.31
CA LEU A 167 9.01 0.99 10.15
C LEU A 167 9.75 1.56 11.38
N SER A 168 9.32 1.18 12.59
CA SER A 168 9.96 1.61 13.84
C SER A 168 11.41 1.10 13.95
N ALA A 169 11.67 -0.14 13.58
CA ALA A 169 13.01 -0.72 13.60
C ALA A 169 13.98 0.03 12.68
N GLU A 170 13.53 0.42 11.50
CA GLU A 170 14.29 1.17 10.49
C GLU A 170 14.26 2.69 10.70
N LYS A 171 13.60 3.18 11.77
CA LYS A 171 13.46 4.60 12.08
C LYS A 171 12.76 5.41 10.98
N VAL A 172 11.93 4.77 10.19
CA VAL A 172 11.08 5.43 9.20
C VAL A 172 9.94 6.15 9.92
N PRO A 173 9.64 7.42 9.64
CA PRO A 173 8.52 8.12 10.26
C PRO A 173 7.19 7.44 9.90
N PHE A 174 6.37 7.19 10.91
CA PHE A 174 5.02 6.67 10.67
C PHE A 174 4.02 7.14 11.74
N GLU A 175 2.75 7.13 11.35
CA GLU A 175 1.63 7.27 12.26
C GLU A 175 0.67 6.09 12.08
N THR A 176 0.06 5.66 13.18
CA THR A 176 -0.92 4.57 13.13
C THR A 176 -2.18 4.94 13.91
N VAL A 177 -3.33 4.70 13.30
CA VAL A 177 -4.64 4.83 13.94
C VAL A 177 -5.29 3.46 13.96
N ARG A 178 -5.44 2.94 15.18
CA ARG A 178 -6.18 1.71 15.44
C ARG A 178 -7.54 2.06 16.02
N VAL A 179 -8.62 1.74 15.31
CA VAL A 179 -9.98 2.03 15.76
C VAL A 179 -10.60 0.75 16.33
N SER A 180 -11.11 0.82 17.58
CA SER A 180 -11.93 -0.25 18.14
C SER A 180 -13.40 -0.03 17.80
N SER A 181 -14.17 -1.09 17.56
CA SER A 181 -15.60 -1.02 17.28
C SER A 181 -16.40 -0.25 18.36
N ASN A 182 -15.95 -0.30 19.60
CA ASN A 182 -16.57 0.41 20.71
C ASN A 182 -16.44 1.94 20.64
N LEU A 183 -15.42 2.45 19.94
CA LEU A 183 -15.24 3.88 19.71
C LEU A 183 -16.20 4.40 18.62
N VAL A 184 -16.44 3.60 17.59
CA VAL A 184 -17.34 3.98 16.47
C VAL A 184 -18.79 4.07 16.96
N THR A 185 -19.23 3.15 17.80
CA THR A 185 -20.59 3.18 18.39
C THR A 185 -20.79 4.31 19.39
N SER A 186 -19.74 4.82 20.04
CA SER A 186 -19.85 5.97 20.97
C SER A 186 -19.86 7.34 20.27
N LEU A 187 -19.47 7.39 18.99
CA LEU A 187 -19.43 8.63 18.20
C LEU A 187 -20.69 8.84 17.34
N VAL A 188 -21.56 7.83 17.23
CA VAL A 188 -22.85 7.97 16.53
C VAL A 188 -23.89 8.43 17.58
N PRO A 189 -24.50 9.62 17.45
CA PRO A 189 -25.59 10.04 18.33
C PRO A 189 -26.71 9.01 18.24
N SER A 190 -27.18 8.50 19.38
CA SER A 190 -28.41 7.72 19.43
C SER A 190 -29.53 8.58 18.85
N SER A 191 -30.04 8.22 17.67
CA SER A 191 -31.27 8.81 17.14
C SER A 191 -32.43 8.47 18.11
N SER A 192 -32.77 9.41 18.95
CA SER A 192 -34.02 9.44 19.72
C SER A 192 -35.16 9.89 18.82
#